data_a54ea05578787a70938c0885b72971d6
#
_entry.id   a54ea05578787a70938c0885b72971d6
#
_cell.length_a   1.000
_cell.length_b   1.000
_cell.length_c   1.000
_cell.angle_alpha   90.00
_cell.angle_beta   90.00
_cell.angle_gamma   90.00
#
_symmetry.space_group_name_H-M   'P 1'
#
loop_
_entity.id
_entity.type
_entity.pdbx_description
1 polymer ?
#
loop_
_entity_poly.entity_id
_entity_poly.type
_entity_poly.pdbx_seq_one_letter_code
_entity_poly.pdbx_strand_id
1 'polypeptide(L)'
;MSAKKLAYKTLANTMIKNLAKRNMEAFYCETKEEVVALAMDLMKDAKTVGMGGTESVKECGLLDAVKASETLHFIDRNLATTPEERKAVFLETMACDYFLMSSNAITIDGELVNIDGNANRVACLMHGPEHVLIVAGMNKIVEDVDSGIQRVGYAAAPPNAARLHTKTPCAALGHCGDCHSDDCMCCQIVITRHSRHKGRIKVILVGEELGF
;
A
#
# COMPACT_ATOMS: atom_id res chain seq x y z
N MET A 1 22.21 -14.75 8.62
CA MET A 1 20.75 -14.50 8.54
C MET A 1 20.11 -14.94 9.85
N SER A 2 19.28 -14.11 10.50
CA SER A 2 18.57 -14.51 11.73
C SER A 2 17.44 -15.52 11.40
N ALA A 3 17.01 -16.31 12.39
CA ALA A 3 15.91 -17.26 12.23
C ALA A 3 14.61 -16.54 11.76
N LYS A 4 14.35 -15.32 12.26
CA LYS A 4 13.22 -14.50 11.84
C LYS A 4 13.30 -14.15 10.34
N LYS A 5 14.46 -13.71 9.85
CA LYS A 5 14.66 -13.39 8.42
C LYS A 5 14.51 -14.61 7.52
N LEU A 6 14.98 -15.78 7.97
CA LEU A 6 14.79 -17.04 7.24
C LEU A 6 13.30 -17.41 7.16
N ALA A 7 12.56 -17.29 8.26
CA ALA A 7 11.12 -17.54 8.29
C ALA A 7 10.36 -16.57 7.37
N TYR A 8 10.70 -15.29 7.35
CA TYR A 8 10.12 -14.29 6.45
C TYR A 8 10.35 -14.65 4.97
N LYS A 9 11.57 -15.03 4.61
CA LYS A 9 11.90 -15.46 3.23
C LYS A 9 11.11 -16.70 2.81
N THR A 10 11.00 -17.68 3.70
CA THR A 10 10.22 -18.90 3.45
C THR A 10 8.73 -18.58 3.24
N LEU A 11 8.15 -17.74 4.11
CA LEU A 11 6.76 -17.30 4.01
C LEU A 11 6.53 -16.49 2.73
N ALA A 12 7.41 -15.55 2.41
CA ALA A 12 7.32 -14.75 1.18
C ALA A 12 7.31 -15.62 -0.08
N ASN A 13 8.14 -16.67 -0.14
CA ASN A 13 8.15 -17.62 -1.25
C ASN A 13 6.81 -18.39 -1.39
N THR A 14 6.14 -18.67 -0.29
CA THR A 14 4.79 -19.25 -0.30
C THR A 14 3.77 -18.24 -0.81
N MET A 15 3.82 -17.01 -0.30
CA MET A 15 2.92 -15.93 -0.68
C MET A 15 3.04 -15.54 -2.16
N ILE A 16 4.25 -15.53 -2.72
CA ILE A 16 4.47 -15.28 -4.16
C ILE A 16 3.65 -16.28 -5.01
N LYS A 17 3.66 -17.57 -4.63
CA LYS A 17 2.87 -18.60 -5.33
C LYS A 17 1.36 -18.38 -5.15
N ASN A 18 0.93 -17.96 -3.98
CA ASN A 18 -0.49 -17.73 -3.69
C ASN A 18 -1.01 -16.45 -4.39
N LEU A 19 -0.24 -15.38 -4.39
CA LEU A 19 -0.53 -14.16 -5.14
C LEU A 19 -0.62 -14.43 -6.66
N ALA A 20 0.27 -15.25 -7.20
CA ALA A 20 0.24 -15.64 -8.61
C ALA A 20 -1.06 -16.40 -8.98
N LYS A 21 -1.60 -17.27 -8.11
CA LYS A 21 -2.92 -17.90 -8.31
C LYS A 21 -4.07 -16.90 -8.35
N ARG A 22 -3.86 -15.69 -7.81
CA ARG A 22 -4.81 -14.58 -7.80
C ARG A 22 -4.56 -13.56 -8.91
N ASN A 23 -3.76 -13.91 -9.93
CA ASN A 23 -3.30 -13.03 -11.03
C ASN A 23 -2.56 -11.76 -10.55
N MET A 24 -1.94 -11.80 -9.38
CA MET A 24 -1.08 -10.74 -8.87
C MET A 24 0.37 -11.18 -8.98
N GLU A 25 1.22 -10.33 -9.53
CA GLU A 25 2.66 -10.58 -9.55
C GLU A 25 3.26 -10.24 -8.19
N ALA A 26 4.21 -11.04 -7.72
CA ALA A 26 4.84 -10.76 -6.44
C ALA A 26 6.34 -11.03 -6.46
N PHE A 27 7.06 -10.23 -5.68
CA PHE A 27 8.51 -10.22 -5.57
C PHE A 27 8.89 -10.16 -4.09
N TYR A 28 10.11 -10.56 -3.76
CA TYR A 28 10.65 -10.47 -2.42
C TYR A 28 11.97 -9.73 -2.42
N CYS A 29 12.08 -8.71 -1.59
CA CYS A 29 13.31 -8.01 -1.24
C CYS A 29 13.70 -8.38 0.20
N GLU A 30 14.96 -8.72 0.43
CA GLU A 30 15.43 -9.07 1.77
C GLU A 30 15.50 -7.83 2.68
N THR A 31 15.80 -6.68 2.08
CA THR A 31 15.89 -5.38 2.76
C THR A 31 15.11 -4.32 1.99
N LYS A 32 14.82 -3.21 2.67
CA LYS A 32 14.10 -2.06 2.06
C LYS A 32 14.92 -1.34 0.99
N GLU A 33 16.25 -1.39 1.08
CA GLU A 33 17.17 -0.76 0.12
C GLU A 33 17.07 -1.42 -1.27
N GLU A 34 16.74 -2.71 -1.34
CA GLU A 34 16.58 -3.43 -2.60
C GLU A 34 15.30 -3.03 -3.35
N VAL A 35 14.31 -2.43 -2.65
CA VAL A 35 13.00 -2.08 -3.23
C VAL A 35 13.12 -1.08 -4.36
N VAL A 36 13.96 -0.06 -4.20
CA VAL A 36 14.08 1.03 -5.18
C VAL A 36 14.53 0.49 -6.53
N ALA A 37 15.60 -0.29 -6.57
CA ALA A 37 16.12 -0.84 -7.82
C ALA A 37 15.08 -1.72 -8.54
N LEU A 38 14.41 -2.61 -7.81
CA LEU A 38 13.37 -3.47 -8.36
C LEU A 38 12.16 -2.67 -8.84
N ALA A 39 11.66 -1.72 -8.05
CA ALA A 39 10.50 -0.91 -8.40
C ALA A 39 10.76 -0.04 -9.63
N MET A 40 11.94 0.59 -9.73
CA MET A 40 12.32 1.39 -10.91
C MET A 40 12.46 0.52 -12.17
N ASP A 41 12.98 -0.71 -12.07
CA ASP A 41 13.00 -1.65 -13.22
C ASP A 41 11.58 -2.05 -13.65
N LEU A 42 10.67 -2.31 -12.71
CA LEU A 42 9.27 -2.60 -13.01
C LEU A 42 8.56 -1.43 -13.69
N MET A 43 8.96 -0.19 -13.40
CA MET A 43 8.39 1.05 -13.95
C MET A 43 9.18 1.65 -15.12
N LYS A 44 10.19 0.95 -15.66
CA LYS A 44 11.13 1.50 -16.66
C LYS A 44 10.47 2.07 -17.91
N ASP A 45 9.30 1.54 -18.31
CA ASP A 45 8.56 1.98 -19.50
C ASP A 45 7.40 2.96 -19.15
N ALA A 46 7.21 3.25 -17.86
CA ALA A 46 6.19 4.18 -17.39
C ALA A 46 6.59 5.63 -17.65
N LYS A 47 5.59 6.50 -17.75
CA LYS A 47 5.74 7.96 -17.86
C LYS A 47 5.19 8.68 -16.65
N THR A 48 4.09 8.17 -16.09
CA THR A 48 3.34 8.82 -15.02
C THR A 48 3.21 7.92 -13.80
N VAL A 49 3.45 8.49 -12.62
CA VAL A 49 3.37 7.78 -11.34
C VAL A 49 2.55 8.58 -10.34
N GLY A 50 1.45 8.00 -9.86
CA GLY A 50 0.68 8.52 -8.75
C GLY A 50 0.96 7.75 -7.45
N MET A 51 0.56 8.31 -6.30
CA MET A 51 0.77 7.66 -5.01
C MET A 51 -0.39 7.89 -4.04
N GLY A 52 -0.81 6.82 -3.37
CA GLY A 52 -1.67 6.88 -2.19
C GLY A 52 -0.92 7.32 -0.93
N GLY A 53 -1.65 7.48 0.18
CA GLY A 53 -1.01 7.68 1.49
C GLY A 53 -0.35 6.39 1.94
N THR A 54 0.99 6.36 1.98
CA THR A 54 1.74 5.17 2.39
C THR A 54 3.08 5.56 3.00
N GLU A 55 3.34 5.10 4.21
CA GLU A 55 4.64 5.29 4.85
C GLU A 55 5.66 4.26 4.31
N SER A 56 5.23 3.04 4.00
CA SER A 56 6.14 2.00 3.46
C SER A 56 6.90 2.42 2.20
N VAL A 57 6.24 3.15 1.27
CA VAL A 57 6.87 3.67 0.05
C VAL A 57 7.87 4.79 0.36
N LYS A 58 7.62 5.56 1.42
CA LYS A 58 8.55 6.60 1.88
C LYS A 58 9.76 5.99 2.59
N GLU A 59 9.51 5.08 3.53
CA GLU A 59 10.56 4.47 4.37
C GLU A 59 11.58 3.65 3.58
N CYS A 60 11.18 3.07 2.43
CA CYS A 60 12.12 2.37 1.54
C CYS A 60 12.82 3.31 0.52
N GLY A 61 12.57 4.62 0.57
CA GLY A 61 13.19 5.60 -0.32
C GLY A 61 12.62 5.65 -1.75
N LEU A 62 11.58 4.86 -2.06
CA LEU A 62 11.02 4.81 -3.41
C LEU A 62 10.37 6.13 -3.84
N LEU A 63 9.71 6.84 -2.91
CA LEU A 63 9.14 8.16 -3.23
C LEU A 63 10.20 9.15 -3.67
N ASP A 64 11.33 9.20 -2.97
CA ASP A 64 12.43 10.11 -3.29
C ASP A 64 13.07 9.74 -4.63
N ALA A 65 13.25 8.47 -4.92
CA ALA A 65 13.75 7.98 -6.20
C ALA A 65 12.82 8.35 -7.37
N VAL A 66 11.50 8.20 -7.21
CA VAL A 66 10.52 8.59 -8.23
C VAL A 66 10.52 10.10 -8.46
N LYS A 67 10.59 10.91 -7.38
CA LYS A 67 10.67 12.38 -7.49
C LYS A 67 11.96 12.87 -8.14
N ALA A 68 13.06 12.15 -7.97
CA ALA A 68 14.36 12.49 -8.57
C ALA A 68 14.51 11.97 -10.02
N SER A 69 13.58 11.17 -10.50
CA SER A 69 13.63 10.61 -11.85
C SER A 69 13.42 11.67 -12.92
N GLU A 70 14.28 11.69 -13.95
CA GLU A 70 14.12 12.56 -15.12
C GLU A 70 13.13 12.00 -16.14
N THR A 71 12.77 10.71 -16.04
CA THR A 71 11.90 10.02 -17.01
C THR A 71 10.47 9.82 -16.52
N LEU A 72 10.24 9.93 -15.21
CA LEU A 72 8.93 9.74 -14.60
C LEU A 72 8.33 11.08 -14.16
N HIS A 73 7.11 11.34 -14.58
CA HIS A 73 6.32 12.45 -14.06
C HIS A 73 5.56 11.99 -12.79
N PHE A 74 5.98 12.48 -11.62
CA PHE A 74 5.29 12.21 -10.36
C PHE A 74 4.10 13.16 -10.18
N ILE A 75 2.90 12.60 -10.08
CA ILE A 75 1.66 13.33 -9.82
C ILE A 75 1.57 13.61 -8.30
N ASP A 76 2.07 14.77 -7.87
CA ASP A 76 2.11 15.12 -6.44
C ASP A 76 0.81 15.77 -5.97
N ARG A 77 -0.05 14.99 -5.35
CA ARG A 77 -1.32 15.45 -4.78
C ARG A 77 -1.17 16.52 -3.68
N ASN A 78 0.02 16.67 -3.09
CA ASN A 78 0.25 17.66 -2.03
C ASN A 78 0.40 19.07 -2.59
N LEU A 79 0.56 19.23 -3.90
CA LEU A 79 0.60 20.53 -4.58
C LEU A 79 -0.81 21.12 -4.78
N ALA A 80 -1.86 20.31 -4.71
CA ALA A 80 -3.24 20.74 -4.87
C ALA A 80 -3.76 21.40 -3.59
N THR A 81 -4.12 22.68 -3.68
CA THR A 81 -4.56 23.51 -2.57
C THR A 81 -6.08 23.72 -2.52
N THR A 82 -6.73 23.79 -3.70
CA THR A 82 -8.18 23.98 -3.82
C THR A 82 -8.92 22.64 -4.02
N PRO A 83 -10.23 22.58 -3.77
CA PRO A 83 -11.05 21.41 -4.07
C PRO A 83 -10.99 21.00 -5.54
N GLU A 84 -11.01 21.98 -6.45
CA GLU A 84 -10.94 21.76 -7.90
C GLU A 84 -9.60 21.14 -8.32
N GLU A 85 -8.50 21.66 -7.81
CA GLU A 85 -7.16 21.11 -8.03
C GLU A 85 -7.04 19.68 -7.49
N ARG A 86 -7.57 19.43 -6.29
CA ARG A 86 -7.57 18.07 -5.70
C ARG A 86 -8.35 17.09 -6.56
N LYS A 87 -9.48 17.51 -7.13
CA LYS A 87 -10.26 16.70 -8.06
C LYS A 87 -9.49 16.44 -9.35
N ALA A 88 -8.85 17.46 -9.92
CA ALA A 88 -8.06 17.32 -11.14
C ALA A 88 -6.89 16.35 -10.95
N VAL A 89 -6.10 16.52 -9.88
CA VAL A 89 -4.99 15.62 -9.53
C VAL A 89 -5.47 14.20 -9.26
N PHE A 90 -6.64 14.02 -8.66
CA PHE A 90 -7.20 12.68 -8.47
C PHE A 90 -7.56 12.02 -9.80
N LEU A 91 -8.16 12.75 -10.74
CA LEU A 91 -8.48 12.24 -12.08
C LEU A 91 -7.20 11.89 -12.87
N GLU A 92 -6.16 12.72 -12.77
CA GLU A 92 -4.85 12.43 -13.34
C GLU A 92 -4.23 11.17 -12.73
N THR A 93 -4.28 11.04 -11.41
CA THR A 93 -3.82 9.83 -10.69
C THR A 93 -4.57 8.57 -11.13
N MET A 94 -5.89 8.68 -11.39
CA MET A 94 -6.70 7.57 -11.89
C MET A 94 -6.30 7.12 -13.31
N ALA A 95 -5.63 7.97 -14.07
CA ALA A 95 -5.19 7.70 -15.44
C ALA A 95 -3.67 7.41 -15.54
N CYS A 96 -2.95 7.34 -14.43
CA CYS A 96 -1.50 7.14 -14.44
C CYS A 96 -1.09 5.70 -14.82
N ASP A 97 0.16 5.57 -15.28
CA ASP A 97 0.73 4.26 -15.63
C ASP A 97 0.95 3.41 -14.38
N TYR A 98 1.50 4.00 -13.31
CA TYR A 98 1.70 3.31 -12.05
C TYR A 98 1.14 4.06 -10.86
N PHE A 99 0.44 3.35 -9.99
CA PHE A 99 -0.01 3.84 -8.70
C PHE A 99 0.73 3.14 -7.57
N LEU A 100 1.46 3.90 -6.77
CA LEU A 100 2.22 3.40 -5.63
C LEU A 100 1.37 3.40 -4.38
N MET A 101 1.34 2.28 -3.67
CA MET A 101 0.65 2.16 -2.39
C MET A 101 1.26 1.06 -1.50
N SER A 102 0.73 0.91 -0.30
CA SER A 102 0.86 -0.28 0.53
C SER A 102 -0.53 -0.88 0.77
N SER A 103 -0.59 -2.12 1.21
CA SER A 103 -1.81 -2.73 1.76
C SER A 103 -1.79 -2.63 3.29
N ASN A 104 -2.96 -2.48 3.91
CA ASN A 104 -3.05 -2.49 5.38
C ASN A 104 -2.77 -3.88 5.96
N ALA A 105 -3.19 -4.93 5.26
CA ALA A 105 -2.76 -6.30 5.52
C ALA A 105 -2.78 -7.11 4.21
N ILE A 106 -2.03 -8.22 4.19
CA ILE A 106 -2.02 -9.21 3.12
C ILE A 106 -2.13 -10.57 3.80
N THR A 107 -3.11 -11.38 3.41
CA THR A 107 -3.25 -12.73 3.96
C THR A 107 -2.18 -13.67 3.42
N ILE A 108 -1.88 -14.73 4.14
CA ILE A 108 -0.97 -15.79 3.67
C ILE A 108 -1.44 -16.34 2.32
N ASP A 109 -2.75 -16.41 2.12
CA ASP A 109 -3.36 -16.86 0.87
C ASP A 109 -3.36 -15.80 -0.25
N GLY A 110 -2.94 -14.56 0.06
CA GLY A 110 -2.72 -13.49 -0.93
C GLY A 110 -3.91 -12.57 -1.15
N GLU A 111 -4.95 -12.53 -0.28
CA GLU A 111 -5.92 -11.45 -0.31
C GLU A 111 -5.29 -10.15 0.21
N LEU A 112 -5.65 -9.03 -0.44
CA LEU A 112 -5.28 -7.71 0.04
C LEU A 112 -6.43 -7.13 0.86
N VAL A 113 -6.16 -6.79 2.12
CA VAL A 113 -7.14 -6.14 3.01
C VAL A 113 -6.76 -4.68 3.15
N ASN A 114 -7.68 -3.80 2.74
CA ASN A 114 -7.49 -2.36 2.79
C ASN A 114 -8.69 -1.68 3.44
N ILE A 115 -8.42 -0.81 4.40
CA ILE A 115 -9.42 0.06 5.03
C ILE A 115 -9.04 1.51 4.72
N ASP A 116 -10.01 2.31 4.26
CA ASP A 116 -9.77 3.66 3.77
C ASP A 116 -10.88 4.63 4.24
N GLY A 117 -10.52 5.89 4.47
CA GLY A 117 -11.46 6.94 4.85
C GLY A 117 -12.17 7.54 3.63
N ASN A 118 -11.40 8.13 2.73
CA ASN A 118 -11.92 8.84 1.55
C ASN A 118 -12.09 7.96 0.31
N ALA A 119 -11.77 6.68 0.40
CA ALA A 119 -11.79 5.71 -0.69
C ALA A 119 -10.86 6.00 -1.89
N ASN A 120 -10.15 7.11 -1.92
CA ASN A 120 -9.32 7.50 -3.06
C ASN A 120 -8.18 6.52 -3.35
N ARG A 121 -7.54 5.96 -2.32
CA ARG A 121 -6.48 4.95 -2.47
C ARG A 121 -7.06 3.62 -2.97
N VAL A 122 -8.15 3.16 -2.39
CA VAL A 122 -8.79 1.91 -2.80
C VAL A 122 -9.49 2.04 -4.15
N ALA A 123 -9.96 3.22 -4.56
CA ALA A 123 -10.46 3.46 -5.91
C ALA A 123 -9.36 3.18 -6.95
N CYS A 124 -8.14 3.71 -6.77
CA CYS A 124 -7.00 3.45 -7.65
C CYS A 124 -6.56 1.96 -7.61
N LEU A 125 -6.71 1.29 -6.46
CA LEU A 125 -6.46 -0.15 -6.37
C LEU A 125 -7.46 -0.95 -7.22
N MET A 126 -8.75 -0.62 -7.11
CA MET A 126 -9.83 -1.35 -7.79
C MET A 126 -9.87 -1.06 -9.28
N HIS A 127 -9.69 0.20 -9.68
CA HIS A 127 -9.81 0.65 -11.07
C HIS A 127 -8.93 1.88 -11.32
N GLY A 128 -8.70 2.22 -12.59
CA GLY A 128 -8.02 3.43 -13.03
C GLY A 128 -6.59 3.14 -13.48
N PRO A 129 -5.58 3.26 -12.63
CA PRO A 129 -4.17 3.09 -13.03
C PRO A 129 -3.90 1.81 -13.78
N GLU A 130 -3.02 1.86 -14.78
CA GLU A 130 -2.66 0.70 -15.59
C GLU A 130 -2.01 -0.39 -14.71
N HIS A 131 -1.14 0.06 -13.79
CA HIS A 131 -0.51 -0.81 -12.81
C HIS A 131 -0.64 -0.27 -11.39
N VAL A 132 -0.75 -1.17 -10.41
CA VAL A 132 -0.69 -0.85 -8.99
C VAL A 132 0.52 -1.58 -8.37
N LEU A 133 1.49 -0.82 -7.89
CA LEU A 133 2.66 -1.34 -7.21
C LEU A 133 2.49 -1.19 -5.69
N ILE A 134 2.44 -2.32 -5.01
CA ILE A 134 2.24 -2.41 -3.56
C ILE A 134 3.58 -2.76 -2.91
N VAL A 135 4.05 -1.92 -2.00
CA VAL A 135 5.21 -2.22 -1.15
C VAL A 135 4.72 -2.53 0.26
N ALA A 136 5.03 -3.72 0.76
CA ALA A 136 4.57 -4.18 2.07
C ALA A 136 5.67 -4.90 2.84
N GLY A 137 5.95 -4.42 4.06
CA GLY A 137 6.80 -5.14 5.01
C GLY A 137 6.13 -6.42 5.51
N MET A 138 6.94 -7.39 5.95
CA MET A 138 6.44 -8.66 6.49
C MET A 138 5.64 -8.49 7.80
N ASN A 139 5.70 -7.31 8.44
CA ASN A 139 4.84 -6.93 9.56
C ASN A 139 3.34 -6.80 9.18
N LYS A 140 3.01 -6.80 7.88
CA LYS A 140 1.63 -6.66 7.38
C LYS A 140 1.00 -8.00 6.98
N ILE A 141 1.74 -9.09 7.13
CA ILE A 141 1.23 -10.41 6.77
C ILE A 141 0.38 -10.97 7.92
N VAL A 142 -0.78 -11.50 7.56
CA VAL A 142 -1.78 -12.04 8.47
C VAL A 142 -2.26 -13.40 7.99
N GLU A 143 -2.90 -14.16 8.87
CA GLU A 143 -3.39 -15.50 8.55
C GLU A 143 -4.56 -15.43 7.54
N ASP A 144 -5.56 -14.61 7.84
CA ASP A 144 -6.81 -14.50 7.07
C ASP A 144 -7.35 -13.06 7.02
N VAL A 145 -8.49 -12.88 6.38
CA VAL A 145 -9.16 -11.58 6.22
C VAL A 145 -9.59 -10.97 7.54
N ASP A 146 -10.12 -11.78 8.47
CA ASP A 146 -10.59 -11.30 9.76
C ASP A 146 -9.42 -10.79 10.61
N SER A 147 -8.32 -11.52 10.62
CA SER A 147 -7.04 -11.09 11.22
C SER A 147 -6.52 -9.81 10.57
N GLY A 148 -6.71 -9.65 9.26
CA GLY A 148 -6.37 -8.42 8.53
C GLY A 148 -7.18 -7.22 8.98
N ILE A 149 -8.48 -7.36 9.14
CA ILE A 149 -9.37 -6.31 9.65
C ILE A 149 -8.99 -5.94 11.09
N GLN A 150 -8.79 -6.95 11.94
CA GLN A 150 -8.35 -6.73 13.33
C GLN A 150 -7.00 -6.00 13.39
N ARG A 151 -6.01 -6.42 12.55
CA ARG A 151 -4.71 -5.75 12.46
C ARG A 151 -4.85 -4.24 12.20
N VAL A 152 -5.78 -3.84 11.35
CA VAL A 152 -6.00 -2.41 11.10
C VAL A 152 -6.40 -1.68 12.37
N GLY A 153 -7.27 -2.26 13.18
CA GLY A 153 -7.77 -1.67 14.41
C GLY A 153 -6.70 -1.42 15.48
N TYR A 154 -5.69 -2.28 15.60
CA TYR A 154 -4.67 -2.14 16.66
C TYR A 154 -3.27 -1.78 16.16
N ALA A 155 -2.92 -2.10 14.90
CA ALA A 155 -1.56 -1.87 14.41
C ALA A 155 -1.47 -0.75 13.36
N ALA A 156 -2.50 -0.51 12.54
CA ALA A 156 -2.42 0.46 11.46
C ALA A 156 -3.17 1.76 11.74
N ALA A 157 -4.41 1.70 12.22
CA ALA A 157 -5.22 2.90 12.44
C ALA A 157 -4.70 3.80 13.56
N PRO A 158 -4.27 3.31 14.75
CA PRO A 158 -3.80 4.18 15.83
C PRO A 158 -2.56 5.00 15.45
N PRO A 159 -1.45 4.44 14.95
CA PRO A 159 -0.31 5.24 14.55
C PRO A 159 -0.62 6.19 13.39
N ASN A 160 -1.50 5.79 12.45
CA ASN A 160 -1.91 6.66 11.36
C ASN A 160 -2.77 7.83 11.88
N ALA A 161 -3.65 7.60 12.85
CA ALA A 161 -4.46 8.63 13.50
C ALA A 161 -3.57 9.63 14.25
N ALA A 162 -2.57 9.15 14.97
CA ALA A 162 -1.59 9.99 15.66
C ALA A 162 -0.80 10.85 14.65
N ARG A 163 -0.31 10.26 13.55
CA ARG A 163 0.41 10.98 12.48
C ARG A 163 -0.43 12.06 11.81
N LEU A 164 -1.72 11.82 11.63
CA LEU A 164 -2.65 12.75 10.97
C LEU A 164 -3.33 13.72 11.96
N HIS A 165 -3.02 13.60 13.25
CA HIS A 165 -3.59 14.42 14.32
C HIS A 165 -5.13 14.42 14.33
N THR A 166 -5.75 13.26 14.06
CA THR A 166 -7.21 13.13 14.04
C THR A 166 -7.79 13.11 15.46
N LYS A 167 -9.05 13.58 15.59
CA LYS A 167 -9.79 13.55 16.86
C LYS A 167 -10.58 12.25 17.00
N THR A 168 -9.92 11.12 16.82
CA THR A 168 -10.54 9.79 16.89
C THR A 168 -10.19 9.09 18.20
N PRO A 169 -11.04 8.15 18.70
CA PRO A 169 -10.70 7.36 19.89
C PRO A 169 -9.37 6.62 19.75
N CYS A 170 -9.03 6.10 18.56
CA CYS A 170 -7.77 5.38 18.36
C CYS A 170 -6.53 6.28 18.48
N ALA A 171 -6.63 7.58 18.17
CA ALA A 171 -5.55 8.53 18.43
C ALA A 171 -5.32 8.76 19.93
N ALA A 172 -6.40 8.75 20.73
CA ALA A 172 -6.35 9.01 22.16
C ALA A 172 -6.01 7.75 22.99
N LEU A 173 -6.51 6.59 22.58
CA LEU A 173 -6.46 5.34 23.34
C LEU A 173 -5.38 4.36 22.84
N GLY A 174 -4.83 4.56 21.64
CA GLY A 174 -3.87 3.66 21.03
C GLY A 174 -4.47 2.36 20.44
N HIS A 175 -5.79 2.24 20.44
CA HIS A 175 -6.51 1.11 19.82
C HIS A 175 -7.84 1.56 19.24
N CYS A 176 -8.40 0.77 18.31
CA CYS A 176 -9.70 1.04 17.71
C CYS A 176 -10.83 0.93 18.76
N GLY A 177 -11.76 1.89 18.73
CA GLY A 177 -12.97 1.88 19.55
C GLY A 177 -14.23 1.71 18.68
N ASP A 178 -14.11 1.18 17.46
CA ASP A 178 -15.22 1.00 16.50
C ASP A 178 -16.09 2.26 16.36
N CYS A 179 -15.43 3.37 16.11
CA CYS A 179 -16.05 4.70 16.12
C CYS A 179 -16.66 5.10 14.77
N HIS A 180 -17.68 5.98 14.84
CA HIS A 180 -18.24 6.69 13.70
C HIS A 180 -18.03 8.22 13.85
N SER A 181 -16.86 8.62 14.38
CA SER A 181 -16.50 10.03 14.53
C SER A 181 -16.27 10.70 13.16
N ASP A 182 -16.44 12.03 13.07
CA ASP A 182 -16.28 12.79 11.83
C ASP A 182 -14.89 12.64 11.21
N ASP A 183 -13.86 12.43 12.03
CA ASP A 183 -12.48 12.21 11.59
C ASP A 183 -12.14 10.72 11.33
N CYS A 184 -13.13 9.81 11.38
CA CYS A 184 -12.87 8.38 11.21
C CYS A 184 -12.26 8.07 9.84
N MET A 185 -11.16 7.33 9.85
CA MET A 185 -10.43 6.93 8.64
C MET A 185 -10.78 5.51 8.17
N CYS A 186 -11.72 4.84 8.82
CA CYS A 186 -12.07 3.43 8.57
C CYS A 186 -13.47 3.31 7.98
N CYS A 187 -13.75 4.06 6.90
CA CYS A 187 -15.09 4.16 6.32
C CYS A 187 -15.38 3.07 5.27
N GLN A 188 -14.36 2.58 4.58
CA GLN A 188 -14.51 1.53 3.56
C GLN A 188 -13.56 0.38 3.84
N ILE A 189 -14.08 -0.84 3.76
CA ILE A 189 -13.31 -2.09 3.83
C ILE A 189 -13.32 -2.72 2.44
N VAL A 190 -12.14 -2.87 1.84
CA VAL A 190 -11.98 -3.43 0.51
C VAL A 190 -11.06 -4.65 0.59
N ILE A 191 -11.61 -5.79 0.18
CA ILE A 191 -10.89 -7.06 0.10
C ILE A 191 -10.68 -7.38 -1.39
N THR A 192 -9.42 -7.35 -1.83
CA THR A 192 -9.08 -7.77 -3.19
C THR A 192 -8.75 -9.24 -3.20
N ARG A 193 -9.73 -10.05 -3.59
CA ARG A 193 -9.61 -11.51 -3.61
C ARG A 193 -8.79 -12.02 -4.81
N HIS A 194 -8.89 -11.35 -5.96
CA HIS A 194 -8.31 -11.77 -7.22
C HIS A 194 -8.25 -10.59 -8.19
N SER A 195 -7.19 -10.47 -8.99
CA SER A 195 -7.11 -9.50 -10.07
C SER A 195 -7.63 -10.12 -11.38
N ARG A 196 -8.62 -9.49 -12.03
CA ARG A 196 -9.07 -9.93 -13.35
C ARG A 196 -8.00 -9.71 -14.42
N HIS A 197 -7.18 -8.66 -14.25
CA HIS A 197 -6.15 -8.27 -15.21
C HIS A 197 -4.79 -8.77 -14.70
N LYS A 198 -4.22 -9.74 -15.43
CA LYS A 198 -2.90 -10.29 -15.12
C LYS A 198 -1.84 -9.18 -15.20
N GLY A 199 -0.94 -9.14 -14.21
CA GLY A 199 0.16 -8.18 -14.17
C GLY A 199 -0.23 -6.75 -13.77
N ARG A 200 -1.52 -6.44 -13.58
CA ARG A 200 -1.95 -5.11 -13.14
C ARG A 200 -1.50 -4.83 -11.70
N ILE A 201 -1.67 -5.79 -10.79
CA ILE A 201 -1.26 -5.65 -9.39
C ILE A 201 0.08 -6.36 -9.20
N LYS A 202 1.06 -5.61 -8.70
CA LYS A 202 2.41 -6.08 -8.39
C LYS A 202 2.68 -5.83 -6.92
N VAL A 203 3.18 -6.84 -6.20
CA VAL A 203 3.43 -6.77 -4.75
C VAL A 203 4.90 -7.02 -4.48
N ILE A 204 5.58 -6.08 -3.84
CA ILE A 204 6.93 -6.25 -3.31
C ILE A 204 6.80 -6.51 -1.81
N LEU A 205 7.08 -7.75 -1.41
CA LEU A 205 7.19 -8.16 -0.02
C LEU A 205 8.60 -7.85 0.47
N VAL A 206 8.72 -7.18 1.60
CA VAL A 206 10.02 -6.77 2.15
C VAL A 206 10.29 -7.49 3.47
N GLY A 207 11.45 -8.14 3.60
CA GLY A 207 11.88 -8.92 4.76
C GLY A 207 12.11 -8.11 6.05
N GLU A 208 11.54 -6.93 6.12
CA GLU A 208 11.62 -5.98 7.23
C GLU A 208 10.23 -5.42 7.56
N GLU A 209 10.14 -4.70 8.67
CA GLU A 209 8.93 -3.95 9.04
C GLU A 209 8.92 -2.61 8.31
N LEU A 210 7.82 -2.28 7.62
CA LEU A 210 7.63 -1.03 6.91
C LEU A 210 6.24 -0.45 7.14
N GLY A 211 6.19 0.80 7.55
CA GLY A 211 4.97 1.49 7.90
C GLY A 211 4.14 0.74 8.97
N PHE A 212 2.86 1.00 8.99
CA PHE A 212 1.94 0.39 9.96
C PHE A 212 0.80 -0.35 9.29
#